data_4ed2729c9d5436b413bf7a621d011eee
#
_entry.id   4ed2729c9d5436b413bf7a621d011eee
#
_cell.length_a   1.000
_cell.length_b   1.000
_cell.length_c   1.000
_cell.angle_alpha   90.00
_cell.angle_beta   90.00
_cell.angle_gamma   90.00
#
_symmetry.space_group_name_H-M   'P 1'
#
loop_
_entity.id
_entity.type
_entity.pdbx_description
1 polymer ?
#
loop_
_entity_poly.entity_id
_entity_poly.type
_entity_poly.pdbx_seq_one_letter_code
_entity_poly.pdbx_strand_id
1 'polypeptide(L)'
;MDDQAQRVQFGSYLAGLRKRARLSQRDLATRLCAASGITTLTRHEVSRWERGGRIPDAWLPSLAQVLDVPLDELAGQAERARSGSVPDTRREPDAYVRDAVGWLLAHDDRHGGDHVADAAVQVWEAERARIKGDDKQRLAQVAEIGEVAGWLLHDAARFREARAALAEAHTLARLAGDAPLEWFILDLIAMVDVHTGSVGEAFAITDEMLTGRQVPGRVALMARVRRARSLAQAGDRTRALDELRRAAGGLQDSVRADDPAFTWWINATEVGLHTGEALLSLGDPRAALPHLQQSSDASRDGGRREFGNVLAELTALVRLGAWREAEEPLVRLDPILRTVTSSRTRVRLRATLRAIDRDGPAWLADTAHEIAR
;
A
#
# COMPACT_ATOMS: atom_id res chain seq x y z
N MET A 1 18.17 23.57 -22.37
CA MET A 1 19.04 23.71 -21.19
C MET A 1 19.56 22.34 -20.81
N ASP A 2 20.79 22.25 -20.37
CA ASP A 2 21.46 20.99 -20.07
C ASP A 2 20.76 20.32 -18.85
N ASP A 3 20.42 19.03 -18.97
CA ASP A 3 19.82 18.18 -17.93
C ASP A 3 20.60 18.31 -16.58
N GLN A 4 21.90 18.44 -16.66
CA GLN A 4 22.77 18.66 -15.52
C GLN A 4 22.53 20.02 -14.84
N ALA A 5 22.28 21.08 -15.59
CA ALA A 5 22.03 22.41 -15.02
C ALA A 5 20.74 22.44 -14.19
N GLN A 6 19.74 21.72 -14.59
CA GLN A 6 18.46 21.65 -13.88
C GLN A 6 18.52 20.78 -12.61
N ARG A 7 19.28 19.69 -12.64
CA ARG A 7 19.58 18.91 -11.44
C ARG A 7 20.34 19.74 -10.40
N VAL A 8 21.27 20.58 -10.85
CA VAL A 8 21.99 21.52 -9.99
C VAL A 8 21.04 22.57 -9.42
N GLN A 9 20.08 23.06 -10.22
CA GLN A 9 19.07 24.01 -9.76
C GLN A 9 18.16 23.40 -8.69
N PHE A 10 17.68 22.16 -8.89
CA PHE A 10 16.93 21.41 -7.86
C PHE A 10 17.77 21.21 -6.59
N GLY A 11 19.03 20.82 -6.74
CA GLY A 11 19.94 20.67 -5.60
C GLY A 11 20.13 21.95 -4.82
N SER A 12 20.24 23.08 -5.51
CA SER A 12 20.35 24.42 -4.90
C SER A 12 19.05 24.80 -4.16
N TYR A 13 17.90 24.49 -4.75
CA TYR A 13 16.60 24.68 -4.11
C TYR A 13 16.49 23.86 -2.82
N LEU A 14 16.84 22.57 -2.85
CA LEU A 14 16.85 21.68 -1.69
C LEU A 14 17.79 22.19 -0.58
N ALA A 15 18.98 22.65 -0.96
CA ALA A 15 19.92 23.27 -0.03
C ALA A 15 19.35 24.55 0.60
N GLY A 16 18.59 25.34 -0.16
CA GLY A 16 17.87 26.52 0.32
C GLY A 16 16.81 26.17 1.37
N LEU A 17 16.00 25.14 1.13
CA LEU A 17 15.00 24.63 2.07
C LEU A 17 15.66 24.19 3.39
N ARG A 18 16.69 23.34 3.30
CA ARG A 18 17.41 22.88 4.48
C ARG A 18 17.98 24.05 5.32
N LYS A 19 18.58 25.03 4.65
CA LYS A 19 19.14 26.22 5.33
C LYS A 19 18.04 27.03 6.01
N ARG A 20 16.88 27.23 5.39
CA ARG A 20 15.71 27.88 6.01
C ARG A 20 15.23 27.12 7.25
N ALA A 21 15.24 25.79 7.21
CA ALA A 21 14.95 24.95 8.35
C ALA A 21 16.08 24.92 9.41
N ARG A 22 17.18 25.66 9.21
CA ARG A 22 18.36 25.74 10.08
C ARG A 22 19.02 24.39 10.36
N LEU A 23 18.99 23.47 9.39
CA LEU A 23 19.57 22.14 9.50
C LEU A 23 20.93 22.07 8.81
N SER A 24 21.88 21.35 9.42
CA SER A 24 23.07 20.88 8.70
C SER A 24 22.69 19.71 7.79
N GLN A 25 23.54 19.36 6.81
CA GLN A 25 23.32 18.15 6.00
C GLN A 25 23.26 16.86 6.84
N ARG A 26 23.99 16.83 7.95
CA ARG A 26 23.95 15.71 8.91
C ARG A 26 22.61 15.69 9.66
N ASP A 27 22.14 16.84 10.13
CA ASP A 27 20.87 16.93 10.84
C ASP A 27 19.70 16.56 9.94
N LEU A 28 19.73 17.01 8.67
CA LEU A 28 18.74 16.61 7.68
C LEU A 28 18.76 15.09 7.47
N ALA A 29 19.93 14.47 7.26
CA ALA A 29 20.04 13.02 7.11
C ALA A 29 19.50 12.30 8.34
N THR A 30 19.84 12.75 9.56
CA THR A 30 19.33 12.15 10.81
C THR A 30 17.81 12.26 10.93
N ARG A 31 17.23 13.42 10.62
CA ARG A 31 15.77 13.62 10.67
C ARG A 31 15.04 12.81 9.59
N LEU A 32 15.63 12.72 8.40
CA LEU A 32 15.10 11.87 7.33
C LEU A 32 15.13 10.40 7.72
N CYS A 33 16.20 9.91 8.33
CA CYS A 33 16.27 8.57 8.88
C CYS A 33 15.18 8.33 9.94
N ALA A 34 14.97 9.28 10.83
CA ALA A 34 13.92 9.19 11.85
C ALA A 34 12.50 9.21 11.25
N ALA A 35 12.27 10.07 10.24
CA ALA A 35 10.98 10.18 9.57
C ALA A 35 10.68 8.97 8.67
N SER A 36 11.70 8.39 8.04
CA SER A 36 11.54 7.27 7.09
C SER A 36 11.73 5.88 7.72
N GLY A 37 12.26 5.80 8.93
CA GLY A 37 12.67 4.53 9.53
C GLY A 37 13.90 3.88 8.86
N ILE A 38 14.46 4.49 7.82
CA ILE A 38 15.64 4.01 7.08
C ILE A 38 16.90 4.62 7.71
N THR A 39 17.76 3.80 8.28
CA THR A 39 18.94 4.28 9.04
C THR A 39 20.20 4.50 8.18
N THR A 40 20.15 4.17 6.89
CA THR A 40 21.34 4.14 6.01
C THR A 40 21.66 5.47 5.33
N LEU A 41 20.77 6.48 5.44
CA LEU A 41 21.00 7.79 4.82
C LEU A 41 22.12 8.56 5.54
N THR A 42 23.09 9.02 4.77
CA THR A 42 24.22 9.76 5.29
C THR A 42 24.26 11.21 4.80
N ARG A 43 25.03 12.06 5.47
CA ARG A 43 25.30 13.43 5.00
C ARG A 43 25.86 13.48 3.57
N HIS A 44 26.55 12.42 3.13
CA HIS A 44 27.15 12.36 1.80
C HIS A 44 26.08 12.24 0.71
N GLU A 45 25.00 11.48 0.98
CA GLU A 45 23.86 11.40 0.06
C GLU A 45 23.13 12.74 -0.02
N VAL A 46 22.84 13.39 1.11
CA VAL A 46 22.26 14.75 1.12
C VAL A 46 23.13 15.73 0.33
N SER A 47 24.45 15.71 0.55
CA SER A 47 25.40 16.54 -0.20
C SER A 47 25.39 16.21 -1.70
N ARG A 48 25.20 14.95 -2.09
CA ARG A 48 25.11 14.52 -3.49
C ARG A 48 23.84 15.06 -4.15
N TRP A 49 22.71 15.05 -3.43
CA TRP A 49 21.46 15.63 -3.91
C TRP A 49 21.58 17.14 -4.13
N GLU A 50 22.12 17.85 -3.13
CA GLU A 50 22.30 19.32 -3.18
C GLU A 50 23.27 19.78 -4.27
N ARG A 51 24.17 18.91 -4.73
CA ARG A 51 25.07 19.18 -5.86
C ARG A 51 24.50 18.76 -7.22
N GLY A 52 23.26 18.28 -7.26
CA GLY A 52 22.62 17.84 -8.48
C GLY A 52 23.13 16.49 -9.02
N GLY A 53 23.85 15.72 -8.20
CA GLY A 53 24.37 14.41 -8.60
C GLY A 53 23.31 13.32 -8.70
N ARG A 54 22.17 13.49 -8.01
CA ARG A 54 21.01 12.59 -8.05
C ARG A 54 19.80 13.30 -7.50
N ILE A 55 18.62 13.04 -8.09
CA ILE A 55 17.33 13.46 -7.52
C ILE A 55 16.92 12.42 -6.47
N PRO A 56 16.53 12.82 -5.25
CA PRO A 56 16.20 11.91 -4.16
C PRO A 56 14.74 11.44 -4.21
N ASP A 57 14.33 10.78 -5.28
CA ASP A 57 12.93 10.41 -5.54
C ASP A 57 12.26 9.69 -4.38
N ALA A 58 12.92 8.67 -3.84
CA ALA A 58 12.43 7.89 -2.71
C ALA A 58 12.33 8.69 -1.40
N TRP A 59 12.94 9.88 -1.35
CA TRP A 59 13.01 10.70 -0.13
C TRP A 59 12.15 11.96 -0.19
N LEU A 60 11.51 12.23 -1.34
CA LEU A 60 10.72 13.46 -1.51
C LEU A 60 9.64 13.66 -0.43
N PRO A 61 8.91 12.62 0.04
CA PRO A 61 7.95 12.83 1.13
C PRO A 61 8.59 13.13 2.47
N SER A 62 9.58 12.33 2.84
CA SER A 62 10.29 12.59 4.08
C SER A 62 10.97 13.98 4.07
N LEU A 63 11.43 14.41 2.89
CA LEU A 63 11.95 15.76 2.69
C LEU A 63 10.86 16.83 2.85
N ALA A 64 9.68 16.60 2.25
CA ALA A 64 8.54 17.50 2.38
C ALA A 64 8.12 17.66 3.85
N GLN A 65 8.00 16.54 4.56
CA GLN A 65 7.65 16.51 5.98
C GLN A 65 8.71 17.18 6.86
N VAL A 66 10.00 16.83 6.69
CA VAL A 66 11.09 17.31 7.55
C VAL A 66 11.41 18.79 7.30
N LEU A 67 11.21 19.27 6.07
CA LEU A 67 11.48 20.64 5.65
C LEU A 67 10.24 21.54 5.70
N ASP A 68 9.08 20.99 6.09
CA ASP A 68 7.80 21.69 6.18
C ASP A 68 7.45 22.44 4.88
N VAL A 69 7.44 21.67 3.77
CA VAL A 69 7.06 22.17 2.44
C VAL A 69 6.05 21.24 1.80
N PRO A 70 5.13 21.75 0.98
CA PRO A 70 4.19 20.92 0.25
C PRO A 70 4.93 19.90 -0.63
N LEU A 71 4.50 18.63 -0.59
CA LEU A 71 5.10 17.56 -1.38
C LEU A 71 5.03 17.85 -2.88
N ASP A 72 3.94 18.45 -3.32
CA ASP A 72 3.70 18.86 -4.71
C ASP A 72 4.74 19.88 -5.21
N GLU A 73 5.05 20.85 -4.37
CA GLU A 73 6.08 21.85 -4.69
C GLU A 73 7.44 21.14 -4.90
N LEU A 74 7.81 20.27 -3.96
CA LEU A 74 9.08 19.56 -4.00
C LEU A 74 9.14 18.54 -5.16
N ALA A 75 8.07 17.78 -5.38
CA ALA A 75 7.95 16.82 -6.48
C ALA A 75 7.95 17.51 -7.84
N GLY A 76 7.26 18.65 -7.97
CA GLY A 76 7.26 19.48 -9.18
C GLY A 76 8.64 20.04 -9.50
N GLN A 77 9.43 20.41 -8.49
CA GLN A 77 10.83 20.82 -8.70
C GLN A 77 11.72 19.66 -9.14
N ALA A 78 11.53 18.48 -8.55
CA ALA A 78 12.26 17.26 -8.91
C ALA A 78 11.96 16.82 -10.34
N GLU A 79 10.70 16.91 -10.77
CA GLU A 79 10.29 16.58 -12.15
C GLU A 79 10.89 17.55 -13.17
N ARG A 80 10.92 18.85 -12.86
CA ARG A 80 11.62 19.85 -13.68
C ARG A 80 13.09 19.49 -13.90
N ALA A 81 13.70 18.98 -12.85
CA ALA A 81 15.11 18.60 -12.90
C ALA A 81 15.38 17.33 -13.71
N ARG A 82 14.32 16.52 -14.01
CA ARG A 82 14.42 15.32 -14.87
C ARG A 82 14.14 15.63 -16.34
N SER A 83 13.10 16.41 -16.60
CA SER A 83 12.52 16.48 -17.95
C SER A 83 13.18 17.53 -18.86
N GLY A 84 14.05 18.37 -18.33
CA GLY A 84 14.70 19.43 -19.14
C GLY A 84 13.74 20.49 -19.68
N SER A 85 12.45 20.43 -19.39
CA SER A 85 11.45 21.37 -19.85
C SER A 85 11.11 22.41 -18.79
N VAL A 86 11.00 23.67 -19.16
CA VAL A 86 10.32 24.70 -18.36
C VAL A 86 8.85 24.27 -18.31
N PRO A 87 8.27 24.03 -17.14
CA PRO A 87 6.86 23.70 -17.10
C PRO A 87 6.08 24.91 -17.59
N ASP A 88 5.14 24.64 -18.46
CA ASP A 88 4.03 25.56 -18.62
C ASP A 88 3.41 25.72 -17.23
N THR A 89 3.40 26.94 -16.70
CA THR A 89 2.80 27.28 -15.39
C THR A 89 1.28 27.09 -15.40
N ARG A 90 0.74 26.55 -16.49
CA ARG A 90 -0.63 26.09 -16.69
C ARG A 90 -0.73 24.56 -16.68
N ARG A 91 0.04 23.85 -15.81
CA ARG A 91 -0.27 22.42 -15.62
C ARG A 91 -1.72 22.32 -15.22
N GLU A 92 -2.49 21.62 -16.04
CA GLU A 92 -3.87 21.26 -15.72
C GLU A 92 -3.86 20.63 -14.30
N PRO A 93 -4.73 21.08 -13.39
CA PRO A 93 -4.83 20.51 -12.04
C PRO A 93 -4.88 18.97 -12.03
N ASP A 94 -5.42 18.40 -13.10
CA ASP A 94 -5.59 16.96 -13.33
C ASP A 94 -4.28 16.20 -13.52
N ALA A 95 -3.27 16.81 -14.13
CA ALA A 95 -1.96 16.17 -14.30
C ALA A 95 -1.22 16.05 -12.97
N TYR A 96 -1.37 17.06 -12.11
CA TYR A 96 -0.78 17.06 -10.78
C TYR A 96 -1.33 15.93 -9.90
N VAL A 97 -2.65 15.77 -9.88
CA VAL A 97 -3.31 14.71 -9.09
C VAL A 97 -2.85 13.33 -9.51
N ARG A 98 -2.83 13.06 -10.82
CA ARG A 98 -2.37 11.77 -11.36
C ARG A 98 -0.90 11.47 -11.02
N ASP A 99 -0.03 12.49 -11.12
CA ASP A 99 1.38 12.33 -10.80
C ASP A 99 1.57 12.05 -9.30
N ALA A 100 0.81 12.72 -8.43
CA ALA A 100 0.84 12.51 -6.98
C ALA A 100 0.35 11.10 -6.61
N VAL A 101 -0.78 10.65 -7.16
CA VAL A 101 -1.33 9.30 -6.98
C VAL A 101 -0.34 8.25 -7.46
N GLY A 102 0.18 8.38 -8.69
CA GLY A 102 1.15 7.42 -9.24
C GLY A 102 2.41 7.31 -8.39
N TRP A 103 2.88 8.43 -7.85
CA TRP A 103 4.05 8.45 -6.99
C TRP A 103 3.77 7.79 -5.62
N LEU A 104 2.63 8.10 -4.98
CA LEU A 104 2.23 7.51 -3.69
C LEU A 104 2.10 5.99 -3.79
N LEU A 105 1.47 5.48 -4.84
CA LEU A 105 1.32 4.05 -5.08
C LEU A 105 2.66 3.36 -5.39
N ALA A 106 3.54 3.99 -6.17
CA ALA A 106 4.88 3.46 -6.45
C ALA A 106 5.76 3.43 -5.19
N HIS A 107 5.58 4.39 -4.27
CA HIS A 107 6.26 4.38 -2.98
C HIS A 107 5.73 3.25 -2.09
N ASP A 108 4.42 3.11 -1.98
CA ASP A 108 3.76 2.05 -1.21
C ASP A 108 4.21 0.65 -1.66
N ASP A 109 4.22 0.41 -2.96
CA ASP A 109 4.60 -0.89 -3.51
C ASP A 109 6.02 -1.31 -3.10
N ARG A 110 6.96 -0.36 -3.05
CA ARG A 110 8.36 -0.59 -2.69
C ARG A 110 8.64 -0.54 -1.20
N HIS A 111 8.02 0.40 -0.49
CA HIS A 111 8.43 0.79 0.87
C HIS A 111 7.31 0.70 1.90
N GLY A 112 6.06 0.43 1.48
CA GLY A 112 4.88 0.43 2.34
C GLY A 112 4.32 1.82 2.62
N GLY A 113 3.15 1.85 3.25
CA GLY A 113 2.32 3.05 3.39
C GLY A 113 2.65 3.96 4.57
N ASP A 114 3.39 3.49 5.58
CA ASP A 114 3.54 4.21 6.86
C ASP A 114 4.04 5.65 6.70
N HIS A 115 5.01 5.87 5.81
CA HIS A 115 5.66 7.17 5.63
C HIS A 115 4.96 8.11 4.66
N VAL A 116 4.00 7.61 3.91
CA VAL A 116 3.29 8.40 2.89
C VAL A 116 1.81 8.60 3.19
N ALA A 117 1.28 7.92 4.22
CA ALA A 117 -0.12 8.05 4.59
C ALA A 117 -0.51 9.49 4.96
N ASP A 118 0.31 10.18 5.77
CA ASP A 118 0.03 11.57 6.14
C ASP A 118 0.14 12.52 4.95
N ALA A 119 1.10 12.31 4.05
CA ALA A 119 1.23 13.10 2.83
C ALA A 119 0.02 12.91 1.91
N ALA A 120 -0.47 11.67 1.76
CA ALA A 120 -1.67 11.39 0.99
C ALA A 120 -2.92 12.08 1.57
N VAL A 121 -3.08 12.06 2.89
CA VAL A 121 -4.16 12.76 3.58
C VAL A 121 -4.08 14.27 3.34
N GLN A 122 -2.89 14.87 3.46
CA GLN A 122 -2.70 16.30 3.21
C GLN A 122 -3.05 16.70 1.77
N VAL A 123 -2.61 15.90 0.78
CA VAL A 123 -2.96 16.12 -0.63
C VAL A 123 -4.47 16.03 -0.81
N TRP A 124 -5.10 14.98 -0.26
CA TRP A 124 -6.54 14.79 -0.34
C TRP A 124 -7.32 15.93 0.30
N GLU A 125 -6.96 16.36 1.51
CA GLU A 125 -7.62 17.49 2.20
C GLU A 125 -7.48 18.81 1.42
N ALA A 126 -6.30 19.08 0.87
CA ALA A 126 -6.05 20.26 0.07
C ALA A 126 -6.91 20.27 -1.21
N GLU A 127 -7.02 19.12 -1.90
CA GLU A 127 -7.81 19.00 -3.11
C GLU A 127 -9.32 19.01 -2.83
N ARG A 128 -9.74 18.41 -1.72
CA ARG A 128 -11.11 18.47 -1.22
C ARG A 128 -11.57 19.90 -0.93
N ALA A 129 -10.73 20.70 -0.29
CA ALA A 129 -11.02 22.11 0.00
C ALA A 129 -11.19 22.97 -1.26
N ARG A 130 -10.72 22.49 -2.41
CA ARG A 130 -10.85 23.17 -3.71
C ARG A 130 -12.10 22.79 -4.49
N ILE A 131 -12.91 21.85 -4.00
CA ILE A 131 -14.17 21.48 -4.64
C ILE A 131 -15.10 22.70 -4.63
N LYS A 132 -15.60 23.09 -5.81
CA LYS A 132 -16.58 24.15 -5.98
C LYS A 132 -17.74 23.62 -6.84
N GLY A 133 -18.92 23.59 -6.25
CA GLY A 133 -20.11 23.12 -6.96
C GLY A 133 -20.10 21.61 -7.21
N ASP A 134 -20.67 21.22 -8.35
CA ASP A 134 -20.94 19.84 -8.76
C ASP A 134 -20.09 19.38 -9.96
N ASP A 135 -18.87 19.91 -10.09
CA ASP A 135 -17.92 19.49 -11.12
C ASP A 135 -17.57 18.00 -10.95
N LYS A 136 -18.20 17.18 -11.78
CA LYS A 136 -18.08 15.71 -11.74
C LYS A 136 -16.65 15.21 -11.93
N GLN A 137 -15.90 15.83 -12.83
CA GLN A 137 -14.52 15.46 -13.09
C GLN A 137 -13.66 15.72 -11.85
N ARG A 138 -13.87 16.89 -11.24
CA ARG A 138 -13.17 17.25 -10.00
C ARG A 138 -13.54 16.35 -8.83
N LEU A 139 -14.81 16.01 -8.68
CA LEU A 139 -15.29 15.08 -7.66
C LEU A 139 -14.65 13.69 -7.83
N ALA A 140 -14.58 13.16 -9.05
CA ALA A 140 -13.93 11.87 -9.33
C ALA A 140 -12.44 11.89 -8.96
N GLN A 141 -11.71 12.95 -9.31
CA GLN A 141 -10.29 13.09 -8.97
C GLN A 141 -10.06 13.14 -7.46
N VAL A 142 -10.87 13.90 -6.73
CA VAL A 142 -10.74 13.96 -5.26
C VAL A 142 -11.14 12.64 -4.62
N ALA A 143 -12.09 11.89 -5.20
CA ALA A 143 -12.43 10.54 -4.79
C ALA A 143 -11.25 9.57 -4.98
N GLU A 144 -10.54 9.64 -6.11
CA GLU A 144 -9.36 8.81 -6.39
C GLU A 144 -8.23 9.07 -5.38
N ILE A 145 -7.93 10.34 -5.07
CA ILE A 145 -6.92 10.65 -4.03
C ILE A 145 -7.39 10.14 -2.66
N GLY A 146 -8.68 10.30 -2.34
CA GLY A 146 -9.25 9.82 -1.07
C GLY A 146 -9.20 8.29 -0.95
N GLU A 147 -9.39 7.58 -2.05
CA GLU A 147 -9.19 6.13 -2.14
C GLU A 147 -7.74 5.76 -1.80
N VAL A 148 -6.77 6.40 -2.45
CA VAL A 148 -5.34 6.16 -2.20
C VAL A 148 -4.96 6.50 -0.76
N ALA A 149 -5.45 7.63 -0.22
CA ALA A 149 -5.23 7.97 1.19
C ALA A 149 -5.80 6.90 2.13
N GLY A 150 -7.01 6.40 1.85
CA GLY A 150 -7.64 5.32 2.59
C GLY A 150 -6.85 4.02 2.55
N TRP A 151 -6.32 3.65 1.39
CA TRP A 151 -5.45 2.49 1.24
C TRP A 151 -4.16 2.63 2.07
N LEU A 152 -3.47 3.77 1.97
CA LEU A 152 -2.22 4.02 2.69
C LEU A 152 -2.43 4.06 4.21
N LEU A 153 -3.53 4.66 4.67
CA LEU A 153 -3.93 4.62 6.08
C LEU A 153 -4.20 3.20 6.57
N HIS A 154 -4.80 2.34 5.73
CA HIS A 154 -4.99 0.94 6.06
C HIS A 154 -3.64 0.21 6.20
N ASP A 155 -2.69 0.43 5.30
CA ASP A 155 -1.36 -0.20 5.39
C ASP A 155 -0.57 0.31 6.62
N ALA A 156 -0.78 1.57 7.00
CA ALA A 156 -0.26 2.17 8.23
C ALA A 156 -1.01 1.72 9.52
N ALA A 157 -1.93 0.76 9.43
CA ALA A 157 -2.77 0.27 10.53
C ALA A 157 -3.68 1.34 11.19
N ARG A 158 -3.98 2.43 10.50
CA ARG A 158 -4.88 3.51 10.94
C ARG A 158 -6.32 3.22 10.45
N PHE A 159 -6.88 2.08 10.83
CA PHE A 159 -8.09 1.51 10.21
C PHE A 159 -9.33 2.40 10.32
N ARG A 160 -9.52 3.12 11.43
CA ARG A 160 -10.67 4.05 11.57
C ARG A 160 -10.57 5.21 10.61
N GLU A 161 -9.39 5.78 10.44
CA GLU A 161 -9.13 6.86 9.52
C GLU A 161 -9.23 6.39 8.07
N ALA A 162 -8.68 5.20 7.77
CA ALA A 162 -8.82 4.55 6.46
C ALA A 162 -10.29 4.41 6.06
N ARG A 163 -11.11 3.86 6.97
CA ARG A 163 -12.54 3.67 6.71
C ARG A 163 -13.29 4.99 6.52
N ALA A 164 -12.94 6.03 7.29
CA ALA A 164 -13.55 7.35 7.15
C ALA A 164 -13.18 8.01 5.81
N ALA A 165 -11.90 7.95 5.41
CA ALA A 165 -11.43 8.47 4.13
C ALA A 165 -12.11 7.75 2.95
N LEU A 166 -12.18 6.42 2.99
CA LEU A 166 -12.84 5.62 1.96
C LEU A 166 -14.35 5.90 1.88
N ALA A 167 -15.04 6.08 3.00
CA ALA A 167 -16.47 6.39 3.01
C ALA A 167 -16.76 7.76 2.38
N GLU A 168 -15.91 8.75 2.63
CA GLU A 168 -16.03 10.06 1.98
C GLU A 168 -15.68 9.98 0.49
N ALA A 169 -14.58 9.26 0.12
CA ALA A 169 -14.22 9.02 -1.26
C ALA A 169 -15.35 8.32 -2.04
N HIS A 170 -16.00 7.33 -1.43
CA HIS A 170 -17.17 6.65 -2.01
C HIS A 170 -18.31 7.63 -2.29
N THR A 171 -18.60 8.54 -1.35
CA THR A 171 -19.62 9.56 -1.54
C THR A 171 -19.29 10.47 -2.72
N LEU A 172 -18.03 10.89 -2.86
CA LEU A 172 -17.57 11.74 -3.96
C LEU A 172 -17.62 11.00 -5.31
N ALA A 173 -17.22 9.72 -5.36
CA ALA A 173 -17.32 8.89 -6.56
C ALA A 173 -18.77 8.75 -7.04
N ARG A 174 -19.73 8.55 -6.11
CA ARG A 174 -21.18 8.54 -6.42
C ARG A 174 -21.68 9.86 -6.97
N LEU A 175 -21.30 10.98 -6.36
CA LEU A 175 -21.69 12.32 -6.84
C LEU A 175 -21.10 12.62 -8.22
N ALA A 176 -19.88 12.14 -8.49
CA ALA A 176 -19.25 12.21 -9.81
C ALA A 176 -19.97 11.33 -10.85
N GLY A 177 -20.63 10.27 -10.41
CA GLY A 177 -21.21 9.25 -11.30
C GLY A 177 -20.14 8.28 -11.83
N ASP A 178 -19.01 8.14 -11.14
CA ASP A 178 -17.92 7.21 -11.49
C ASP A 178 -18.18 5.83 -10.85
N ALA A 179 -19.03 5.05 -11.48
CA ALA A 179 -19.41 3.74 -10.98
C ALA A 179 -18.23 2.75 -10.84
N PRO A 180 -17.23 2.69 -11.76
CA PRO A 180 -16.06 1.86 -11.55
C PRO A 180 -15.28 2.19 -10.28
N LEU A 181 -15.04 3.48 -10.02
CA LEU A 181 -14.34 3.93 -8.81
C LEU A 181 -15.19 3.69 -7.56
N GLU A 182 -16.51 3.89 -7.63
CA GLU A 182 -17.44 3.57 -6.54
C GLU A 182 -17.31 2.12 -6.10
N TRP A 183 -17.35 1.17 -7.04
CA TRP A 183 -17.22 -0.25 -6.75
C TRP A 183 -15.84 -0.61 -6.18
N PHE A 184 -14.78 0.03 -6.67
CA PHE A 184 -13.44 -0.20 -6.16
C PHE A 184 -13.30 0.27 -4.70
N ILE A 185 -13.81 1.45 -4.40
CA ILE A 185 -13.77 1.98 -3.02
C ILE A 185 -14.59 1.09 -2.07
N LEU A 186 -15.74 0.55 -2.52
CA LEU A 186 -16.51 -0.41 -1.72
C LEU A 186 -15.71 -1.68 -1.42
N ASP A 187 -14.94 -2.20 -2.38
CA ASP A 187 -14.03 -3.34 -2.12
C ASP A 187 -13.01 -3.00 -1.03
N LEU A 188 -12.41 -1.80 -1.08
CA LEU A 188 -11.45 -1.38 -0.06
C LEU A 188 -12.10 -1.20 1.31
N ILE A 189 -13.32 -0.68 1.40
CA ILE A 189 -14.07 -0.62 2.66
C ILE A 189 -14.31 -2.04 3.19
N ALA A 190 -14.77 -2.96 2.36
CA ALA A 190 -14.96 -4.36 2.73
C ALA A 190 -13.64 -5.02 3.19
N MET A 191 -12.51 -4.67 2.56
CA MET A 191 -11.19 -5.11 2.98
C MET A 191 -10.82 -4.61 4.38
N VAL A 192 -11.06 -3.34 4.68
CA VAL A 192 -10.83 -2.77 6.03
C VAL A 192 -11.74 -3.47 7.05
N ASP A 193 -13.01 -3.66 6.71
CA ASP A 193 -13.99 -4.32 7.60
C ASP A 193 -13.61 -5.78 7.87
N VAL A 194 -13.16 -6.55 6.86
CA VAL A 194 -12.57 -7.88 7.05
C VAL A 194 -11.36 -7.82 7.99
N HIS A 195 -10.48 -6.85 7.79
CA HIS A 195 -9.26 -6.75 8.59
C HIS A 195 -9.56 -6.42 10.07
N THR A 196 -10.55 -5.58 10.33
CA THR A 196 -10.97 -5.19 11.68
C THR A 196 -11.94 -6.17 12.34
N GLY A 197 -12.37 -7.21 11.65
CA GLY A 197 -13.34 -8.19 12.15
C GLY A 197 -14.80 -7.72 12.09
N SER A 198 -15.10 -6.66 11.36
CA SER A 198 -16.47 -6.16 11.11
C SER A 198 -17.15 -7.02 10.03
N VAL A 199 -17.28 -8.33 10.30
CA VAL A 199 -17.73 -9.35 9.33
C VAL A 199 -19.10 -9.03 8.72
N GLY A 200 -20.04 -8.55 9.55
CA GLY A 200 -21.39 -8.21 9.09
C GLY A 200 -21.41 -7.05 8.09
N GLU A 201 -20.60 -6.02 8.32
CA GLU A 201 -20.47 -4.86 7.44
C GLU A 201 -19.82 -5.25 6.11
N ALA A 202 -18.70 -5.99 6.16
CA ALA A 202 -18.05 -6.51 4.97
C ALA A 202 -19.00 -7.42 4.15
N PHE A 203 -19.83 -8.20 4.83
CA PHE A 203 -20.82 -9.05 4.16
C PHE A 203 -21.91 -8.22 3.46
N ALA A 204 -22.44 -7.19 4.11
CA ALA A 204 -23.46 -6.32 3.53
C ALA A 204 -22.95 -5.61 2.27
N ILE A 205 -21.73 -5.05 2.32
CA ILE A 205 -21.10 -4.40 1.17
C ILE A 205 -20.90 -5.39 0.01
N THR A 206 -20.36 -6.57 0.30
CA THR A 206 -20.10 -7.57 -0.74
C THR A 206 -21.40 -8.14 -1.31
N ASP A 207 -22.49 -8.18 -0.54
CA ASP A 207 -23.81 -8.58 -1.03
C ASP A 207 -24.37 -7.52 -2.00
N GLU A 208 -24.25 -6.25 -1.67
CA GLU A 208 -24.60 -5.14 -2.57
C GLU A 208 -23.82 -5.24 -3.89
N MET A 209 -22.50 -5.45 -3.83
CA MET A 209 -21.66 -5.60 -5.01
C MET A 209 -22.03 -6.82 -5.87
N LEU A 210 -22.41 -7.93 -5.28
CA LEU A 210 -22.73 -9.18 -5.99
C LEU A 210 -24.16 -9.22 -6.54
N THR A 211 -25.07 -8.44 -5.98
CA THR A 211 -26.45 -8.32 -6.43
C THR A 211 -26.69 -7.11 -7.31
N GLY A 212 -25.75 -6.17 -7.32
CA GLY A 212 -25.80 -4.94 -8.10
C GLY A 212 -25.85 -5.21 -9.60
N ARG A 213 -26.63 -4.41 -10.31
CA ARG A 213 -26.66 -4.45 -11.77
C ARG A 213 -25.43 -3.73 -12.33
N GLN A 214 -24.83 -4.31 -13.38
CA GLN A 214 -23.70 -3.73 -14.12
C GLN A 214 -22.36 -3.66 -13.35
N VAL A 215 -22.19 -4.50 -12.33
CA VAL A 215 -20.88 -4.63 -11.69
C VAL A 215 -19.93 -5.34 -12.66
N PRO A 216 -18.75 -4.76 -12.97
CA PRO A 216 -17.77 -5.41 -13.82
C PRO A 216 -17.37 -6.78 -13.28
N GLY A 217 -17.15 -7.77 -14.17
CA GLY A 217 -16.89 -9.16 -13.76
C GLY A 217 -15.70 -9.31 -12.81
N ARG A 218 -14.64 -8.55 -13.02
CA ARG A 218 -13.48 -8.52 -12.13
C ARG A 218 -13.76 -7.92 -10.76
N VAL A 219 -14.59 -6.89 -10.69
CA VAL A 219 -15.04 -6.30 -9.42
C VAL A 219 -15.90 -7.30 -8.65
N ALA A 220 -16.76 -8.04 -9.33
CA ALA A 220 -17.53 -9.13 -8.72
C ALA A 220 -16.63 -10.26 -8.16
N LEU A 221 -15.50 -10.55 -8.81
CA LEU A 221 -14.49 -11.48 -8.24
C LEU A 221 -13.86 -10.93 -6.95
N MET A 222 -13.53 -9.63 -6.90
CA MET A 222 -13.05 -8.98 -5.68
C MET A 222 -14.05 -9.16 -4.55
N ALA A 223 -15.31 -8.83 -4.80
CA ALA A 223 -16.39 -8.96 -3.82
C ALA A 223 -16.52 -10.40 -3.32
N ARG A 224 -16.41 -11.42 -4.19
CA ARG A 224 -16.40 -12.84 -3.77
C ARG A 224 -15.24 -13.16 -2.85
N VAL A 225 -14.05 -12.67 -3.16
CA VAL A 225 -12.85 -12.87 -2.33
C VAL A 225 -13.03 -12.24 -0.94
N ARG A 226 -13.53 -10.99 -0.86
CA ARG A 226 -13.81 -10.33 0.42
C ARG A 226 -14.89 -11.05 1.21
N ARG A 227 -15.97 -11.46 0.54
CA ARG A 227 -17.05 -12.24 1.14
C ARG A 227 -16.55 -13.57 1.71
N ALA A 228 -15.70 -14.28 0.95
CA ALA A 228 -15.08 -15.52 1.41
C ALA A 228 -14.24 -15.32 2.67
N ARG A 229 -13.46 -14.22 2.73
CA ARG A 229 -12.66 -13.86 3.91
C ARG A 229 -13.55 -13.59 5.13
N SER A 230 -14.66 -12.86 4.94
CA SER A 230 -15.64 -12.61 6.01
C SER A 230 -16.29 -13.91 6.51
N LEU A 231 -16.69 -14.78 5.60
CA LEU A 231 -17.26 -16.09 5.94
C LEU A 231 -16.26 -16.99 6.68
N ALA A 232 -14.99 -16.96 6.27
CA ALA A 232 -13.92 -17.69 6.94
C ALA A 232 -13.70 -17.21 8.37
N GLN A 233 -13.77 -15.91 8.61
CA GLN A 233 -13.69 -15.33 9.96
C GLN A 233 -14.90 -15.69 10.82
N ALA A 234 -16.09 -15.79 10.21
CA ALA A 234 -17.30 -16.26 10.88
C ALA A 234 -17.32 -17.79 11.12
N GLY A 235 -16.32 -18.53 10.64
CA GLY A 235 -16.24 -20.00 10.75
C GLY A 235 -17.08 -20.76 9.72
N ASP A 236 -17.72 -20.07 8.78
CA ASP A 236 -18.53 -20.71 7.72
C ASP A 236 -17.61 -21.24 6.59
N ARG A 237 -17.00 -22.38 6.87
CA ARG A 237 -16.04 -23.04 5.96
C ARG A 237 -16.65 -23.33 4.58
N THR A 238 -17.86 -23.88 4.58
CA THR A 238 -18.50 -24.34 3.32
C THR A 238 -18.70 -23.16 2.37
N ARG A 239 -19.36 -22.10 2.85
CA ARG A 239 -19.65 -20.94 2.01
C ARG A 239 -18.40 -20.16 1.66
N ALA A 240 -17.41 -20.06 2.56
CA ALA A 240 -16.12 -19.43 2.28
C ALA A 240 -15.40 -20.10 1.10
N LEU A 241 -15.27 -21.44 1.14
CA LEU A 241 -14.61 -22.19 0.08
C LEU A 241 -15.41 -22.18 -1.23
N ASP A 242 -16.74 -22.12 -1.17
CA ASP A 242 -17.58 -21.98 -2.37
C ASP A 242 -17.33 -20.64 -3.08
N GLU A 243 -17.28 -19.55 -2.33
CA GLU A 243 -16.99 -18.23 -2.92
C GLU A 243 -15.57 -18.16 -3.51
N LEU A 244 -14.56 -18.75 -2.86
CA LEU A 244 -13.20 -18.81 -3.40
C LEU A 244 -13.13 -19.66 -4.68
N ARG A 245 -13.83 -20.81 -4.73
CA ARG A 245 -13.89 -21.64 -5.94
C ARG A 245 -14.58 -20.89 -7.10
N ARG A 246 -15.64 -20.15 -6.82
CA ARG A 246 -16.32 -19.32 -7.83
C ARG A 246 -15.41 -18.19 -8.31
N ALA A 247 -14.65 -17.56 -7.41
CA ALA A 247 -13.68 -16.53 -7.79
C ALA A 247 -12.57 -17.09 -8.68
N ALA A 248 -11.98 -18.23 -8.30
CA ALA A 248 -10.94 -18.89 -9.08
C ALA A 248 -11.43 -19.37 -10.45
N GLY A 249 -12.63 -20.01 -10.48
CA GLY A 249 -13.23 -20.50 -11.73
C GLY A 249 -13.65 -19.40 -12.71
N GLY A 250 -14.09 -18.24 -12.19
CA GLY A 250 -14.50 -17.10 -13.01
C GLY A 250 -13.37 -16.21 -13.47
N LEU A 251 -12.12 -16.44 -13.03
CA LEU A 251 -11.03 -15.50 -13.22
C LEU A 251 -10.71 -15.21 -14.69
N GLN A 252 -10.67 -16.25 -15.52
CA GLN A 252 -10.36 -16.09 -16.95
C GLN A 252 -11.53 -15.48 -17.71
N ASP A 253 -12.74 -15.89 -17.41
CA ASP A 253 -13.95 -15.41 -18.06
C ASP A 253 -14.32 -13.97 -17.67
N SER A 254 -13.70 -13.44 -16.62
CA SER A 254 -13.94 -12.09 -16.13
C SER A 254 -13.14 -11.02 -16.86
N VAL A 255 -12.11 -11.39 -17.64
CA VAL A 255 -11.24 -10.44 -18.35
C VAL A 255 -12.00 -9.80 -19.50
N ARG A 256 -12.07 -8.46 -19.50
CA ARG A 256 -12.70 -7.64 -20.53
C ARG A 256 -11.74 -6.57 -21.01
N ALA A 257 -11.91 -6.13 -22.26
CA ALA A 257 -11.10 -5.03 -22.82
C ALA A 257 -11.37 -3.67 -22.13
N ASP A 258 -12.53 -3.54 -21.52
CA ASP A 258 -13.01 -2.36 -20.80
C ASP A 258 -12.91 -2.49 -19.28
N ASP A 259 -12.16 -3.49 -18.79
CA ASP A 259 -11.93 -3.65 -17.35
C ASP A 259 -11.28 -2.37 -16.77
N PRO A 260 -11.77 -1.89 -15.62
CA PRO A 260 -11.15 -0.76 -14.95
C PRO A 260 -9.66 -1.01 -14.66
N ALA A 261 -8.82 0.00 -14.88
CA ALA A 261 -7.36 -0.11 -14.75
C ALA A 261 -6.92 -0.63 -13.37
N PHE A 262 -7.64 -0.30 -12.31
CA PHE A 262 -7.36 -0.75 -10.95
C PHE A 262 -7.58 -2.26 -10.72
N THR A 263 -8.18 -2.99 -11.65
CA THR A 263 -8.40 -4.45 -11.51
C THR A 263 -7.20 -5.30 -11.92
N TRP A 264 -6.09 -4.69 -12.34
CA TRP A 264 -4.88 -5.36 -12.83
C TRP A 264 -4.29 -6.38 -11.86
N TRP A 265 -4.40 -6.13 -10.57
CA TRP A 265 -3.86 -6.97 -9.50
C TRP A 265 -4.68 -8.24 -9.24
N ILE A 266 -5.92 -8.32 -9.74
CA ILE A 266 -6.77 -9.49 -9.58
C ILE A 266 -6.30 -10.57 -10.54
N ASN A 267 -5.52 -11.49 -10.03
CA ASN A 267 -4.93 -12.61 -10.76
C ASN A 267 -4.95 -13.90 -9.93
N ALA A 268 -4.48 -14.99 -10.50
CA ALA A 268 -4.50 -16.29 -9.83
C ALA A 268 -3.67 -16.33 -8.55
N THR A 269 -2.55 -15.60 -8.52
CA THR A 269 -1.68 -15.51 -7.33
C THR A 269 -2.41 -14.83 -6.18
N GLU A 270 -3.11 -13.73 -6.47
CA GLU A 270 -3.86 -12.98 -5.45
C GLU A 270 -5.06 -13.78 -4.92
N VAL A 271 -5.82 -14.43 -5.80
CA VAL A 271 -6.90 -15.35 -5.37
C VAL A 271 -6.34 -16.50 -4.54
N GLY A 272 -5.17 -17.03 -4.91
CA GLY A 272 -4.45 -18.04 -4.14
C GLY A 272 -4.06 -17.56 -2.75
N LEU A 273 -3.46 -16.37 -2.64
CA LEU A 273 -3.12 -15.74 -1.36
C LEU A 273 -4.35 -15.63 -0.44
N HIS A 274 -5.43 -15.07 -0.96
CA HIS A 274 -6.66 -14.92 -0.18
C HIS A 274 -7.30 -16.27 0.20
N THR A 275 -7.14 -17.31 -0.64
CA THR A 275 -7.56 -18.68 -0.31
C THR A 275 -6.75 -19.20 0.88
N GLY A 276 -5.44 -19.08 0.85
CA GLY A 276 -4.57 -19.48 1.95
C GLY A 276 -4.88 -18.72 3.25
N GLU A 277 -5.08 -17.41 3.18
CA GLU A 277 -5.44 -16.62 4.35
C GLU A 277 -6.84 -16.96 4.92
N ALA A 278 -7.82 -17.28 4.06
CA ALA A 278 -9.11 -17.74 4.52
C ALA A 278 -9.01 -19.11 5.24
N LEU A 279 -8.20 -20.03 4.71
CA LEU A 279 -7.93 -21.31 5.33
C LEU A 279 -7.19 -21.16 6.68
N LEU A 280 -6.26 -20.21 6.79
CA LEU A 280 -5.64 -19.86 8.08
C LEU A 280 -6.67 -19.33 9.09
N SER A 281 -7.62 -18.53 8.65
CA SER A 281 -8.70 -18.02 9.50
C SER A 281 -9.64 -19.16 9.96
N LEU A 282 -9.83 -20.17 9.12
CA LEU A 282 -10.61 -21.39 9.44
C LEU A 282 -9.82 -22.42 10.28
N GLY A 283 -8.59 -22.09 10.70
CA GLY A 283 -7.77 -23.00 11.52
C GLY A 283 -7.16 -24.18 10.75
N ASP A 284 -7.04 -24.08 9.43
CA ASP A 284 -6.49 -25.13 8.57
C ASP A 284 -5.17 -24.68 7.89
N PRO A 285 -4.06 -24.55 8.65
CA PRO A 285 -2.79 -24.14 8.10
C PRO A 285 -2.20 -25.15 7.11
N ARG A 286 -2.56 -26.44 7.22
CA ARG A 286 -2.10 -27.48 6.30
C ARG A 286 -2.64 -27.27 4.89
N ALA A 287 -3.94 -26.99 4.78
CA ALA A 287 -4.56 -26.70 3.50
C ALA A 287 -4.16 -25.29 2.97
N ALA A 288 -3.84 -24.36 3.86
CA ALA A 288 -3.39 -22.99 3.50
C ALA A 288 -2.01 -22.98 2.85
N LEU A 289 -1.07 -23.78 3.35
CA LEU A 289 0.35 -23.70 3.03
C LEU A 289 0.66 -23.73 1.53
N PRO A 290 0.12 -24.66 0.70
CA PRO A 290 0.43 -24.69 -0.73
C PRO A 290 0.05 -23.39 -1.46
N HIS A 291 -1.06 -22.78 -1.09
CA HIS A 291 -1.53 -21.51 -1.68
C HIS A 291 -0.62 -20.34 -1.30
N LEU A 292 -0.17 -20.31 -0.04
CA LEU A 292 0.70 -19.25 0.48
C LEU A 292 2.12 -19.37 -0.06
N GLN A 293 2.66 -20.58 -0.20
CA GLN A 293 3.95 -20.85 -0.84
C GLN A 293 3.95 -20.39 -2.30
N GLN A 294 2.93 -20.75 -3.07
CA GLN A 294 2.80 -20.30 -4.45
C GLN A 294 2.80 -18.77 -4.57
N SER A 295 2.10 -18.08 -3.65
CA SER A 295 2.03 -16.61 -3.65
C SER A 295 3.35 -15.98 -3.22
N SER A 296 4.03 -16.57 -2.24
CA SER A 296 5.35 -16.15 -1.77
C SER A 296 6.42 -16.30 -2.85
N ASP A 297 6.41 -17.43 -3.58
CA ASP A 297 7.33 -17.69 -4.69
C ASP A 297 7.13 -16.77 -5.88
N ALA A 298 5.90 -16.33 -6.13
CA ALA A 298 5.56 -15.39 -7.18
C ALA A 298 5.95 -13.93 -6.85
N SER A 299 6.34 -13.63 -5.62
CA SER A 299 6.67 -12.28 -5.13
C SER A 299 8.11 -12.26 -4.64
N ARG A 300 9.03 -11.72 -5.47
CA ARG A 300 10.47 -11.63 -5.16
C ARG A 300 11.04 -10.26 -5.55
N ASP A 301 10.26 -9.20 -5.26
CA ASP A 301 10.61 -7.83 -5.61
C ASP A 301 11.20 -7.01 -4.45
N GLY A 302 11.25 -7.57 -3.24
CA GLY A 302 11.73 -6.91 -2.02
C GLY A 302 10.76 -5.86 -1.48
N GLY A 303 9.56 -5.73 -2.06
CA GLY A 303 8.58 -4.71 -1.70
C GLY A 303 7.54 -5.18 -0.68
N ARG A 304 6.54 -4.32 -0.48
CA ARG A 304 5.45 -4.54 0.47
C ARG A 304 4.67 -5.83 0.20
N ARG A 305 4.47 -6.19 -1.07
CA ARG A 305 3.75 -7.41 -1.46
C ARG A 305 4.50 -8.65 -1.03
N GLU A 306 5.81 -8.71 -1.30
CA GLU A 306 6.65 -9.81 -0.83
C GLU A 306 6.63 -9.94 0.68
N PHE A 307 6.72 -8.82 1.41
CA PHE A 307 6.60 -8.83 2.87
C PHE A 307 5.34 -9.53 3.35
N GLY A 308 4.19 -9.17 2.79
CA GLY A 308 2.89 -9.77 3.15
C GLY A 308 2.80 -11.25 2.84
N ASN A 309 3.27 -11.67 1.66
CA ASN A 309 3.17 -13.04 1.17
C ASN A 309 4.10 -13.99 1.92
N VAL A 310 5.37 -13.60 2.12
CA VAL A 310 6.34 -14.37 2.92
C VAL A 310 5.88 -14.51 4.37
N LEU A 311 5.33 -13.44 4.94
CA LEU A 311 4.80 -13.51 6.31
C LEU A 311 3.58 -14.43 6.40
N ALA A 312 2.73 -14.48 5.40
CA ALA A 312 1.58 -15.39 5.39
C ALA A 312 2.04 -16.86 5.35
N GLU A 313 3.03 -17.18 4.52
CA GLU A 313 3.68 -18.50 4.48
C GLU A 313 4.31 -18.85 5.83
N LEU A 314 5.16 -17.98 6.37
CA LEU A 314 5.79 -18.17 7.69
C LEU A 314 4.74 -18.43 8.77
N THR A 315 3.62 -17.67 8.75
CA THR A 315 2.53 -17.86 9.71
C THR A 315 1.92 -19.25 9.61
N ALA A 316 1.74 -19.79 8.40
CA ALA A 316 1.23 -21.14 8.21
C ALA A 316 2.18 -22.20 8.74
N LEU A 317 3.47 -22.10 8.43
CA LEU A 317 4.53 -23.02 8.88
C LEU A 317 4.65 -23.02 10.41
N VAL A 318 4.64 -21.85 11.03
CA VAL A 318 4.66 -21.71 12.50
C VAL A 318 3.43 -22.37 13.13
N ARG A 319 2.24 -22.17 12.57
CA ARG A 319 1.02 -22.84 13.07
C ARG A 319 1.00 -24.35 12.87
N LEU A 320 1.79 -24.87 11.94
CA LEU A 320 2.00 -26.31 11.73
C LEU A 320 3.08 -26.90 12.63
N GLY A 321 3.89 -26.08 13.29
CA GLY A 321 5.10 -26.53 13.97
C GLY A 321 6.17 -27.03 13.00
N ALA A 322 6.11 -26.63 11.74
CA ALA A 322 7.06 -26.95 10.66
C ALA A 322 8.29 -26.01 10.78
N TRP A 323 9.03 -26.18 11.88
CA TRP A 323 10.07 -25.23 12.30
C TRP A 323 11.25 -25.14 11.35
N ARG A 324 11.64 -26.28 10.73
CA ARG A 324 12.77 -26.28 9.78
C ARG A 324 12.42 -25.54 8.50
N GLU A 325 11.22 -25.75 8.02
CA GLU A 325 10.68 -25.10 6.83
C GLU A 325 10.42 -23.61 7.09
N ALA A 326 10.17 -23.21 8.33
CA ALA A 326 9.93 -21.81 8.72
C ALA A 326 11.21 -20.95 8.70
N GLU A 327 12.40 -21.54 8.71
CA GLU A 327 13.67 -20.80 8.74
C GLU A 327 13.87 -19.97 7.47
N GLU A 328 13.66 -20.55 6.31
CA GLU A 328 13.87 -19.87 5.02
C GLU A 328 12.99 -18.61 4.90
N PRO A 329 11.64 -18.66 5.03
CA PRO A 329 10.83 -17.45 4.95
C PRO A 329 11.13 -16.46 6.09
N LEU A 330 11.55 -16.92 7.28
CA LEU A 330 11.96 -16.02 8.35
C LEU A 330 13.20 -15.21 7.97
N VAL A 331 14.25 -15.88 7.47
CA VAL A 331 15.50 -15.23 7.02
C VAL A 331 15.24 -14.30 5.83
N ARG A 332 14.37 -14.71 4.91
CA ARG A 332 13.97 -13.89 3.75
C ARG A 332 13.32 -12.57 4.14
N LEU A 333 12.69 -12.47 5.31
CA LEU A 333 12.11 -11.23 5.80
C LEU A 333 13.17 -10.19 6.22
N ASP A 334 14.38 -10.57 6.64
CA ASP A 334 15.38 -9.64 7.17
C ASP A 334 15.69 -8.47 6.23
N PRO A 335 16.08 -8.68 4.96
CA PRO A 335 16.35 -7.57 4.05
C PRO A 335 15.10 -6.71 3.76
N ILE A 336 13.92 -7.31 3.74
CA ILE A 336 12.66 -6.62 3.47
C ILE A 336 12.32 -5.68 4.63
N LEU A 337 12.50 -6.10 5.87
CA LEU A 337 12.21 -5.32 7.07
C LEU A 337 13.05 -4.04 7.19
N ARG A 338 14.20 -3.99 6.52
CA ARG A 338 15.07 -2.80 6.49
C ARG A 338 14.58 -1.71 5.55
N THR A 339 13.71 -2.04 4.59
CA THR A 339 13.28 -1.15 3.52
C THR A 339 11.78 -0.93 3.46
N VAL A 340 11.00 -1.88 4.01
CA VAL A 340 9.52 -1.83 3.96
C VAL A 340 8.94 -1.52 5.33
N THR A 341 8.10 -0.49 5.38
CA THR A 341 7.40 -0.03 6.57
C THR A 341 5.89 -0.11 6.35
N SER A 342 5.32 -1.23 6.78
CA SER A 342 3.89 -1.49 6.81
C SER A 342 3.50 -1.88 8.23
N SER A 343 2.92 -0.95 8.96
CA SER A 343 2.51 -1.17 10.36
C SER A 343 1.52 -2.33 10.48
N ARG A 344 0.60 -2.46 9.54
CA ARG A 344 -0.34 -3.58 9.46
C ARG A 344 0.38 -4.93 9.37
N THR A 345 1.34 -5.05 8.47
CA THR A 345 2.11 -6.28 8.29
C THR A 345 3.04 -6.53 9.48
N ARG A 346 3.65 -5.49 10.03
CA ARG A 346 4.49 -5.59 11.24
C ARG A 346 3.74 -6.04 12.49
N VAL A 347 2.46 -5.69 12.64
CA VAL A 347 1.62 -6.23 13.72
C VAL A 347 1.46 -7.74 13.60
N ARG A 348 1.20 -8.25 12.40
CA ARG A 348 1.12 -9.70 12.13
C ARG A 348 2.46 -10.38 12.35
N LEU A 349 3.56 -9.81 11.88
CA LEU A 349 4.91 -10.32 12.10
C LEU A 349 5.18 -10.50 13.60
N ARG A 350 4.95 -9.47 14.41
CA ARG A 350 5.14 -9.56 15.85
C ARG A 350 4.35 -10.69 16.49
N ALA A 351 3.14 -10.96 16.01
CA ALA A 351 2.34 -12.08 16.50
C ALA A 351 2.97 -13.43 16.12
N THR A 352 3.49 -13.57 14.91
CA THR A 352 4.16 -14.79 14.43
C THR A 352 5.48 -15.01 15.16
N LEU A 353 6.30 -13.96 15.35
CA LEU A 353 7.57 -14.07 16.12
C LEU A 353 7.33 -14.46 17.57
N ARG A 354 6.29 -13.93 18.22
CA ARG A 354 5.90 -14.36 19.59
C ARG A 354 5.47 -15.82 19.63
N ALA A 355 4.88 -16.35 18.58
CA ALA A 355 4.55 -17.79 18.51
C ALA A 355 5.82 -18.64 18.36
N ILE A 356 6.79 -18.20 17.58
CA ILE A 356 8.10 -18.86 17.47
C ILE A 356 8.80 -18.85 18.84
N ASP A 357 8.83 -17.72 19.51
CA ASP A 357 9.48 -17.58 20.83
C ASP A 357 8.84 -18.48 21.89
N ARG A 358 7.52 -18.63 21.88
CA ARG A 358 6.79 -19.43 22.86
C ARG A 358 6.87 -20.94 22.58
N ASP A 359 6.73 -21.36 21.34
CA ASP A 359 6.45 -22.76 20.96
C ASP A 359 7.57 -23.36 20.10
N GLY A 360 8.46 -22.53 19.55
CA GLY A 360 9.52 -22.94 18.62
C GLY A 360 10.79 -23.44 19.30
N PRO A 361 11.69 -24.06 18.53
CA PRO A 361 13.01 -24.45 19.03
C PRO A 361 13.90 -23.21 19.24
N ALA A 362 14.81 -23.29 20.21
CA ALA A 362 15.68 -22.18 20.61
C ALA A 362 16.45 -21.55 19.42
N TRP A 363 16.99 -22.38 18.51
CA TRP A 363 17.72 -21.88 17.34
C TRP A 363 16.87 -20.98 16.43
N LEU A 364 15.58 -21.28 16.25
CA LEU A 364 14.68 -20.45 15.44
C LEU A 364 14.26 -19.19 16.19
N ALA A 365 14.07 -19.28 17.52
CA ALA A 365 13.79 -18.13 18.37
C ALA A 365 14.99 -17.15 18.37
N ASP A 366 16.22 -17.63 18.42
CA ASP A 366 17.43 -16.81 18.33
C ASP A 366 17.48 -16.06 16.99
N THR A 367 17.22 -16.75 15.86
CA THR A 367 17.11 -16.12 14.54
C THR A 367 16.00 -15.06 14.50
N ALA A 368 14.83 -15.36 15.08
CA ALA A 368 13.72 -14.42 15.16
C ALA A 368 14.07 -13.16 15.97
N HIS A 369 14.82 -13.31 17.07
CA HIS A 369 15.30 -12.18 17.88
C HIS A 369 16.32 -11.33 17.14
N GLU A 370 17.20 -11.92 16.31
CA GLU A 370 18.16 -11.18 15.49
C GLU A 370 17.45 -10.32 14.44
N ILE A 371 16.45 -10.87 13.78
CA ILE A 371 15.66 -10.17 12.75
C ILE A 371 14.74 -9.08 13.34
N ALA A 372 14.30 -9.25 14.59
CA ALA A 372 13.44 -8.28 15.27
C ALA A 372 14.18 -7.03 15.81
N ARG A 373 15.52 -7.02 15.81
CA ARG A 373 16.37 -5.90 16.26
C ARG A 373 16.49 -4.82 15.20
#